data_b12253e15975201298a9981cd946b22d
#
_entry.id   b12253e15975201298a9981cd946b22d
#
_cell.length_a   1.000
_cell.length_b   1.000
_cell.length_c   1.000
_cell.angle_alpha   90.00
_cell.angle_beta   90.00
_cell.angle_gamma   90.00
#
_symmetry.space_group_name_H-M   'P 1'
#
loop_
_entity.id
_entity.type
_entity.pdbx_description
1 polymer ?
#
loop_
_entity_poly.entity_id
_entity_poly.type
_entity_poly.pdbx_seq_one_letter_code
_entity_poly.pdbx_strand_id
1 'polypeptide(L)'
;MRLKLSAFVLSGAIISAQAPPSNQTKQAPDPHTLVLQGDRFKPLKYDEMTAAQKTMIDHLLAGERRGANGPFNVLLRSPEVGDLAAEFGGAMRYRTGLPRDVVETIIIMTGRYWTAQYEWNSHKAAALQNGVAPAIVEAIATGKRPTGMKPEMEIAYNLIDELLTTHQVTDATFKTVKDKYGERGVFDMVGLSGWYGLVSMSLNVDRYPMPPGVPPDLKPLENPLPVVGMGFATPVPGAISPAEVKSAAGAKEFTMRGDRFKPLTYDQMTPEQKKMTDIAVSQRGTGGSFNINVRDPDGGQWLFDMGDRVRFHMTVPDKLKELTIILTARYWGAQFEWLAHRRAAVQAGLSEDKVKAIAEGRRPVGMSGDEEAVYNFITEWFKTRQASDATFAAVKNVVGERGVVDLIVSAGYYQIVSMLMNTDRLPVGTGQQPELKYLAKPLP
;
A
#
# COMPACT_ATOMS: atom_id res chain seq x y z
N MET A 1 28.02 -43.66 -72.88
CA MET A 1 27.39 -43.64 -71.62
C MET A 1 27.58 -42.21 -71.03
N ARG A 2 26.57 -41.32 -71.19
CA ARG A 2 26.67 -39.89 -70.79
C ARG A 2 25.86 -39.72 -69.49
N LEU A 3 26.55 -39.34 -68.38
CA LEU A 3 25.95 -38.96 -67.12
C LEU A 3 25.39 -37.55 -67.28
N LYS A 4 24.07 -37.36 -66.93
CA LYS A 4 23.48 -36.06 -66.77
C LYS A 4 23.64 -35.63 -65.32
N LEU A 5 24.30 -34.51 -65.07
CA LEU A 5 24.27 -33.79 -63.79
C LEU A 5 23.00 -32.95 -63.76
N SER A 6 22.14 -33.16 -62.75
CA SER A 6 21.02 -32.29 -62.44
C SER A 6 21.46 -31.30 -61.36
N ALA A 7 21.38 -30.01 -61.68
CA ALA A 7 21.64 -28.94 -60.77
C ALA A 7 20.41 -28.71 -59.89
N PHE A 8 20.55 -28.79 -58.56
CA PHE A 8 19.56 -28.38 -57.59
C PHE A 8 19.73 -26.87 -57.35
N VAL A 9 18.68 -26.09 -57.69
CA VAL A 9 18.61 -24.69 -57.37
C VAL A 9 17.98 -24.59 -55.97
N LEU A 10 18.74 -24.18 -54.94
CA LEU A 10 18.21 -23.80 -53.63
C LEU A 10 17.63 -22.38 -53.73
N SER A 11 16.30 -22.28 -53.69
CA SER A 11 15.63 -21.01 -53.50
C SER A 11 15.73 -20.58 -52.01
N GLY A 12 16.64 -19.66 -51.73
CA GLY A 12 16.72 -19.01 -50.41
C GLY A 12 15.50 -18.08 -50.21
N ALA A 13 14.60 -18.45 -49.31
CA ALA A 13 13.55 -17.56 -48.81
C ALA A 13 14.21 -16.49 -47.91
N ILE A 14 14.24 -15.26 -48.42
CA ILE A 14 14.59 -14.08 -47.58
C ILE A 14 13.44 -13.86 -46.63
N ILE A 15 13.62 -14.25 -45.35
CA ILE A 15 12.74 -13.88 -44.26
C ILE A 15 13.03 -12.38 -43.99
N SER A 16 12.18 -11.53 -44.49
CA SER A 16 12.19 -10.10 -44.11
C SER A 16 11.82 -10.01 -42.62
N ALA A 17 12.82 -9.69 -41.78
CA ALA A 17 12.57 -9.33 -40.39
C ALA A 17 11.68 -8.10 -40.37
N GLN A 18 10.40 -8.28 -40.01
CA GLN A 18 9.53 -7.15 -39.68
C GLN A 18 10.16 -6.44 -38.50
N ALA A 19 10.43 -5.14 -38.68
CA ALA A 19 10.80 -4.25 -37.59
C ALA A 19 9.74 -4.33 -36.47
N PRO A 20 10.14 -4.29 -35.18
CA PRO A 20 9.17 -4.26 -34.10
C PRO A 20 8.22 -3.08 -34.29
N PRO A 21 6.93 -3.20 -33.93
CA PRO A 21 5.98 -2.13 -34.10
C PRO A 21 6.50 -0.87 -33.39
N SER A 22 6.56 0.23 -34.12
CA SER A 22 6.91 1.53 -33.58
C SER A 22 6.06 1.81 -32.35
N ASN A 23 6.72 2.09 -31.25
CA ASN A 23 6.10 2.58 -30.01
C ASN A 23 5.49 3.96 -30.33
N GLN A 24 4.31 3.99 -30.94
CA GLN A 24 3.49 5.19 -30.99
C GLN A 24 3.08 5.47 -29.55
N THR A 25 3.70 6.45 -28.94
CA THR A 25 3.24 7.04 -27.68
C THR A 25 1.81 7.52 -27.93
N LYS A 26 0.83 6.70 -27.50
CA LYS A 26 -0.58 7.10 -27.58
C LYS A 26 -0.72 8.42 -26.83
N GLN A 27 -1.21 9.45 -27.48
CA GLN A 27 -1.47 10.75 -26.87
C GLN A 27 -2.30 10.57 -25.58
N ALA A 28 -2.00 11.32 -24.53
CA ALA A 28 -2.78 11.29 -23.29
C ALA A 28 -4.25 11.62 -23.59
N PRO A 29 -5.21 11.00 -22.90
CA PRO A 29 -6.62 11.38 -23.03
C PRO A 29 -6.83 12.85 -22.70
N ASP A 30 -7.80 13.49 -23.36
CA ASP A 30 -8.17 14.88 -23.10
C ASP A 30 -8.78 14.99 -21.69
N PRO A 31 -8.20 15.77 -20.76
CA PRO A 31 -8.68 15.91 -19.40
C PRO A 31 -10.09 16.53 -19.31
N HIS A 32 -10.52 17.32 -20.31
CA HIS A 32 -11.87 17.89 -20.36
C HIS A 32 -12.96 16.87 -20.62
N THR A 33 -12.61 15.67 -21.14
CA THR A 33 -13.55 14.56 -21.35
C THR A 33 -13.67 13.64 -20.14
N LEU A 34 -12.87 13.91 -19.08
CA LEU A 34 -12.84 13.08 -17.89
C LEU A 34 -14.15 13.20 -17.09
N VAL A 35 -14.75 12.06 -16.76
CA VAL A 35 -15.91 11.97 -15.87
C VAL A 35 -15.50 11.26 -14.58
N LEU A 36 -15.30 12.04 -13.53
CA LEU A 36 -15.06 11.49 -12.20
C LEU A 36 -16.36 10.99 -11.57
N GLN A 37 -16.25 10.07 -10.64
CA GLN A 37 -17.36 9.52 -9.89
C GLN A 37 -17.08 9.63 -8.38
N GLY A 38 -18.13 9.69 -7.58
CA GLY A 38 -18.07 9.75 -6.13
C GLY A 38 -19.44 10.05 -5.53
N ASP A 39 -19.60 9.75 -4.25
CA ASP A 39 -20.82 10.05 -3.49
C ASP A 39 -20.59 11.13 -2.43
N ARG A 40 -19.81 10.83 -1.40
CA ARG A 40 -19.49 11.79 -0.32
C ARG A 40 -18.52 12.88 -0.77
N PHE A 41 -17.59 12.53 -1.66
CA PHE A 41 -16.71 13.47 -2.32
C PHE A 41 -17.25 13.77 -3.72
N LYS A 42 -17.93 14.90 -3.87
CA LYS A 42 -18.59 15.25 -5.14
C LYS A 42 -17.59 15.35 -6.28
N PRO A 43 -17.89 14.74 -7.45
CA PRO A 43 -17.00 14.80 -8.60
C PRO A 43 -16.67 16.24 -9.02
N LEU A 44 -15.39 16.49 -9.32
CA LEU A 44 -14.92 17.78 -9.83
C LEU A 44 -14.82 17.74 -11.34
N LYS A 45 -15.16 18.83 -12.03
CA LYS A 45 -14.86 19.01 -13.45
C LYS A 45 -13.45 19.56 -13.58
N TYR A 46 -12.74 19.18 -14.63
CA TYR A 46 -11.33 19.60 -14.82
C TYR A 46 -11.17 21.13 -14.79
N ASP A 47 -12.10 21.89 -15.41
CA ASP A 47 -12.02 23.35 -15.43
C ASP A 47 -12.19 24.02 -14.06
N GLU A 48 -12.88 23.35 -13.15
CA GLU A 48 -13.13 23.80 -11.76
C GLU A 48 -11.97 23.44 -10.81
N MET A 49 -10.99 22.67 -11.28
CA MET A 49 -9.86 22.19 -10.45
C MET A 49 -8.82 23.29 -10.23
N THR A 50 -8.21 23.25 -9.05
CA THR A 50 -7.00 24.02 -8.75
C THR A 50 -5.81 23.58 -9.60
N ALA A 51 -4.74 24.37 -9.67
CA ALA A 51 -3.53 24.00 -10.41
C ALA A 51 -2.94 22.66 -9.94
N ALA A 52 -2.87 22.42 -8.62
CA ALA A 52 -2.35 21.16 -8.07
C ALA A 52 -3.24 19.95 -8.44
N GLN A 53 -4.57 20.11 -8.43
CA GLN A 53 -5.49 19.06 -8.88
C GLN A 53 -5.35 18.75 -10.36
N LYS A 54 -5.18 19.77 -11.21
CA LYS A 54 -4.93 19.59 -12.64
C LYS A 54 -3.62 18.85 -12.88
N THR A 55 -2.54 19.23 -12.19
CA THR A 55 -1.25 18.52 -12.26
C THR A 55 -1.40 17.04 -11.95
N MET A 56 -2.10 16.68 -10.87
CA MET A 56 -2.35 15.27 -10.51
C MET A 56 -3.15 14.54 -11.61
N ILE A 57 -4.19 15.16 -12.18
CA ILE A 57 -4.97 14.57 -13.28
C ILE A 57 -4.10 14.38 -14.53
N ASP A 58 -3.32 15.38 -14.89
CA ASP A 58 -2.45 15.32 -16.07
C ASP A 58 -1.40 14.20 -15.94
N HIS A 59 -0.81 14.00 -14.75
CA HIS A 59 0.09 12.88 -14.47
C HIS A 59 -0.65 11.52 -14.61
N LEU A 60 -1.85 11.37 -14.06
CA LEU A 60 -2.65 10.14 -14.18
C LEU A 60 -2.99 9.81 -15.64
N LEU A 61 -3.30 10.82 -16.46
CA LEU A 61 -3.64 10.63 -17.86
C LEU A 61 -2.42 10.34 -18.73
N ALA A 62 -1.26 10.93 -18.41
CA ALA A 62 0.00 10.71 -19.11
C ALA A 62 0.65 9.35 -18.73
N GLY A 63 0.44 8.87 -17.51
CA GLY A 63 1.01 7.64 -16.98
C GLY A 63 0.36 6.36 -17.52
N GLU A 64 0.73 5.21 -16.94
CA GLU A 64 0.26 3.89 -17.36
C GLU A 64 -1.26 3.69 -17.15
N ARG A 65 -1.87 4.40 -16.20
CA ARG A 65 -3.31 4.31 -15.89
C ARG A 65 -4.19 4.88 -16.98
N ARG A 66 -3.77 5.99 -17.58
CA ARG A 66 -4.50 6.72 -18.63
C ARG A 66 -5.95 7.05 -18.25
N GLY A 67 -6.21 7.27 -16.96
CA GLY A 67 -7.53 7.56 -16.41
C GLY A 67 -7.50 7.81 -14.92
N ALA A 68 -8.61 8.35 -14.39
CA ALA A 68 -8.75 8.73 -12.99
C ALA A 68 -9.98 8.09 -12.30
N ASN A 69 -10.38 6.89 -12.74
CA ASN A 69 -11.44 6.12 -12.07
C ASN A 69 -10.93 5.50 -10.76
N GLY A 70 -11.83 5.26 -9.82
CA GLY A 70 -11.50 4.68 -8.53
C GLY A 70 -11.17 5.76 -7.48
N PRO A 71 -10.09 5.64 -6.69
CA PRO A 71 -9.87 6.49 -5.52
C PRO A 71 -9.49 7.94 -5.85
N PHE A 72 -9.22 8.27 -7.13
CA PHE A 72 -8.57 9.51 -7.49
C PHE A 72 -9.46 10.74 -7.26
N ASN A 73 -10.80 10.62 -7.42
CA ASN A 73 -11.70 11.70 -7.04
C ASN A 73 -11.58 12.05 -5.54
N VAL A 74 -11.37 11.07 -4.68
CA VAL A 74 -11.13 11.29 -3.25
C VAL A 74 -9.77 11.96 -3.04
N LEU A 75 -8.71 11.40 -3.63
CA LEU A 75 -7.33 11.88 -3.48
C LEU A 75 -7.14 13.31 -4.00
N LEU A 76 -7.94 13.77 -4.95
CA LEU A 76 -7.95 15.16 -5.43
C LEU A 76 -8.25 16.20 -4.34
N ARG A 77 -8.78 15.82 -3.16
CA ARG A 77 -8.97 16.76 -2.04
C ARG A 77 -7.67 17.13 -1.35
N SER A 78 -6.63 16.28 -1.51
CA SER A 78 -5.27 16.55 -1.05
C SER A 78 -4.29 16.18 -2.16
N PRO A 79 -4.27 16.95 -3.28
CA PRO A 79 -3.65 16.54 -4.53
C PRO A 79 -2.13 16.35 -4.42
N GLU A 80 -1.45 17.06 -3.55
CA GLU A 80 0.01 16.96 -3.41
C GLU A 80 0.44 15.61 -2.84
N VAL A 81 -0.33 15.04 -1.91
CA VAL A 81 -0.09 13.67 -1.43
C VAL A 81 -0.81 12.65 -2.30
N GLY A 82 -1.93 13.03 -2.88
CA GLY A 82 -2.70 12.18 -3.81
C GLY A 82 -1.90 11.80 -5.05
N ASP A 83 -1.11 12.73 -5.59
CA ASP A 83 -0.23 12.50 -6.73
C ASP A 83 0.88 11.50 -6.39
N LEU A 84 1.58 11.69 -5.26
CA LEU A 84 2.59 10.77 -4.76
C LEU A 84 2.02 9.36 -4.51
N ALA A 85 0.83 9.29 -3.92
CA ALA A 85 0.13 8.03 -3.70
C ALA A 85 -0.25 7.34 -5.03
N ALA A 86 -0.67 8.11 -6.04
CA ALA A 86 -0.98 7.61 -7.37
C ALA A 86 0.25 7.04 -8.08
N GLU A 87 1.41 7.71 -7.97
CA GLU A 87 2.68 7.26 -8.52
C GLU A 87 3.18 5.97 -7.84
N PHE A 88 3.12 5.91 -6.50
CA PHE A 88 3.39 4.67 -5.77
C PHE A 88 2.49 3.54 -6.24
N GLY A 89 1.18 3.80 -6.36
CA GLY A 89 0.22 2.82 -6.87
C GLY A 89 0.47 2.42 -8.33
N GLY A 90 1.02 3.31 -9.15
CA GLY A 90 1.48 3.04 -10.51
C GLY A 90 2.66 2.07 -10.50
N ALA A 91 3.68 2.34 -9.67
CA ALA A 91 4.82 1.45 -9.49
C ALA A 91 4.38 0.05 -9.07
N MET A 92 3.56 -0.05 -8.04
CA MET A 92 3.09 -1.35 -7.51
C MET A 92 2.22 -2.13 -8.51
N ARG A 93 1.41 -1.46 -9.33
CA ARG A 93 0.52 -2.15 -10.27
C ARG A 93 1.19 -2.53 -11.58
N TYR A 94 2.06 -1.68 -12.11
CA TYR A 94 2.51 -1.79 -13.50
C TYR A 94 4.01 -2.05 -13.64
N ARG A 95 4.85 -1.69 -12.65
CA ARG A 95 6.31 -1.71 -12.75
C ARG A 95 7.00 -2.76 -11.89
N THR A 96 6.22 -3.58 -11.16
CA THR A 96 6.75 -4.75 -10.46
C THR A 96 7.15 -5.85 -11.44
N GLY A 97 8.08 -6.72 -11.06
CA GLY A 97 8.46 -7.92 -11.83
C GLY A 97 7.49 -9.10 -11.67
N LEU A 98 6.33 -8.90 -11.05
CA LEU A 98 5.37 -9.97 -10.76
C LEU A 98 4.53 -10.34 -11.99
N PRO A 99 4.21 -11.64 -12.20
CA PRO A 99 3.25 -12.06 -13.22
C PRO A 99 1.88 -11.38 -13.01
N ARG A 100 1.20 -11.05 -14.11
CA ARG A 100 -0.08 -10.31 -14.05
C ARG A 100 -1.18 -11.04 -13.29
N ASP A 101 -1.27 -12.35 -13.42
CA ASP A 101 -2.21 -13.18 -12.66
C ASP A 101 -1.90 -13.15 -11.14
N VAL A 102 -0.65 -13.07 -10.75
CA VAL A 102 -0.23 -12.89 -9.35
C VAL A 102 -0.62 -11.49 -8.85
N VAL A 103 -0.35 -10.44 -9.63
CA VAL A 103 -0.73 -9.05 -9.30
C VAL A 103 -2.23 -8.96 -9.04
N GLU A 104 -3.06 -9.44 -9.98
CA GLU A 104 -4.51 -9.36 -9.83
C GLU A 104 -5.04 -10.24 -8.69
N THR A 105 -4.40 -11.39 -8.41
CA THR A 105 -4.75 -12.23 -7.25
C THR A 105 -4.54 -11.46 -5.94
N ILE A 106 -3.41 -10.78 -5.76
CA ILE A 106 -3.14 -9.95 -4.57
C ILE A 106 -4.19 -8.84 -4.43
N ILE A 107 -4.54 -8.21 -5.54
CA ILE A 107 -5.51 -7.10 -5.55
C ILE A 107 -6.91 -7.59 -5.12
N ILE A 108 -7.41 -8.68 -5.72
CA ILE A 108 -8.74 -9.20 -5.35
C ILE A 108 -8.78 -9.77 -3.92
N MET A 109 -7.69 -10.35 -3.42
CA MET A 109 -7.59 -10.76 -2.01
C MET A 109 -7.72 -9.55 -1.09
N THR A 110 -7.00 -8.47 -1.39
CA THR A 110 -7.03 -7.24 -0.60
C THR A 110 -8.40 -6.57 -0.67
N GLY A 111 -8.97 -6.44 -1.88
CA GLY A 111 -10.33 -5.90 -2.07
C GLY A 111 -11.40 -6.71 -1.33
N ARG A 112 -11.27 -8.06 -1.30
CA ARG A 112 -12.14 -8.94 -0.51
C ARG A 112 -11.97 -8.72 0.99
N TYR A 113 -10.73 -8.67 1.47
CA TYR A 113 -10.44 -8.43 2.88
C TYR A 113 -11.08 -7.13 3.38
N TRP A 114 -10.97 -6.05 2.61
CA TRP A 114 -11.56 -4.76 2.93
C TRP A 114 -13.03 -4.62 2.49
N THR A 115 -13.62 -5.64 1.88
CA THR A 115 -15.00 -5.62 1.37
C THR A 115 -15.27 -4.40 0.48
N ALA A 116 -14.30 -4.06 -0.36
CA ALA A 116 -14.36 -2.92 -1.27
C ALA A 116 -15.05 -3.34 -2.56
N GLN A 117 -16.36 -3.09 -2.66
CA GLN A 117 -17.22 -3.58 -3.76
C GLN A 117 -16.73 -3.14 -5.14
N TYR A 118 -16.44 -1.85 -5.31
CA TYR A 118 -15.97 -1.32 -6.59
C TYR A 118 -14.61 -1.89 -6.99
N GLU A 119 -13.67 -1.95 -6.03
CA GLU A 119 -12.34 -2.49 -6.26
C GLU A 119 -12.39 -3.97 -6.65
N TRP A 120 -13.17 -4.75 -5.89
CA TRP A 120 -13.43 -6.14 -6.21
C TRP A 120 -13.99 -6.32 -7.61
N ASN A 121 -15.06 -5.58 -7.96
CA ASN A 121 -15.72 -5.72 -9.26
C ASN A 121 -14.77 -5.41 -10.42
N SER A 122 -14.00 -4.33 -10.32
CA SER A 122 -13.05 -3.93 -11.34
C SER A 122 -11.94 -4.96 -11.53
N HIS A 123 -11.36 -5.43 -10.43
CA HIS A 123 -10.22 -6.34 -10.46
C HIS A 123 -10.60 -7.81 -10.61
N LYS A 124 -11.81 -8.22 -10.25
CA LYS A 124 -12.37 -9.53 -10.62
C LYS A 124 -12.34 -9.74 -12.15
N ALA A 125 -12.80 -8.75 -12.90
CA ALA A 125 -12.77 -8.81 -14.36
C ALA A 125 -11.32 -8.88 -14.89
N ALA A 126 -10.43 -8.05 -14.35
CA ALA A 126 -9.02 -8.03 -14.72
C ALA A 126 -8.31 -9.36 -14.36
N ALA A 127 -8.60 -9.94 -13.20
CA ALA A 127 -8.05 -11.23 -12.78
C ALA A 127 -8.42 -12.35 -13.77
N LEU A 128 -9.68 -12.44 -14.15
CA LEU A 128 -10.15 -13.40 -15.15
C LEU A 128 -9.46 -13.20 -16.51
N GLN A 129 -9.33 -11.95 -16.97
CA GLN A 129 -8.65 -11.61 -18.22
C GLN A 129 -7.14 -11.95 -18.19
N ASN A 130 -6.51 -11.87 -17.02
CA ASN A 130 -5.10 -12.21 -16.83
C ASN A 130 -4.88 -13.69 -16.47
N GLY A 131 -5.91 -14.54 -16.57
CA GLY A 131 -5.77 -16.00 -16.47
C GLY A 131 -5.90 -16.57 -15.06
N VAL A 132 -6.44 -15.81 -14.10
CA VAL A 132 -6.89 -16.36 -12.81
C VAL A 132 -8.15 -17.19 -13.07
N ALA A 133 -8.14 -18.47 -12.67
CA ALA A 133 -9.26 -19.36 -12.93
C ALA A 133 -10.53 -18.90 -12.18
N PRO A 134 -11.74 -19.01 -12.79
CA PRO A 134 -12.99 -18.61 -12.15
C PRO A 134 -13.21 -19.24 -10.76
N ALA A 135 -12.82 -20.51 -10.58
CA ALA A 135 -12.93 -21.20 -9.30
C ALA A 135 -12.04 -20.57 -8.20
N ILE A 136 -10.88 -20.01 -8.56
CA ILE A 136 -10.00 -19.29 -7.64
C ILE A 136 -10.65 -17.98 -7.22
N VAL A 137 -11.19 -17.23 -8.18
CA VAL A 137 -11.89 -15.97 -7.91
C VAL A 137 -13.09 -16.19 -7.00
N GLU A 138 -13.90 -17.23 -7.25
CA GLU A 138 -15.07 -17.57 -6.43
C GLU A 138 -14.67 -18.02 -5.00
N ALA A 139 -13.58 -18.78 -4.86
CA ALA A 139 -13.07 -19.15 -3.55
C ALA A 139 -12.66 -17.91 -2.74
N ILE A 140 -11.94 -16.96 -3.35
CA ILE A 140 -11.58 -15.70 -2.70
C ILE A 140 -12.84 -14.89 -2.34
N ALA A 141 -13.82 -14.79 -3.26
CA ALA A 141 -15.07 -14.07 -3.00
C ALA A 141 -15.81 -14.58 -1.77
N THR A 142 -15.78 -15.89 -1.56
CA THR A 142 -16.45 -16.57 -0.43
C THR A 142 -15.57 -16.74 0.81
N GLY A 143 -14.36 -16.17 0.83
CA GLY A 143 -13.42 -16.25 1.96
C GLY A 143 -12.82 -17.64 2.17
N LYS A 144 -12.82 -18.48 1.14
CA LYS A 144 -12.26 -19.84 1.18
C LYS A 144 -10.88 -19.85 0.55
N ARG A 145 -10.00 -20.71 1.04
CA ARG A 145 -8.72 -20.96 0.37
C ARG A 145 -8.96 -21.59 -1.00
N PRO A 146 -8.44 -21.00 -2.09
CA PRO A 146 -8.54 -21.59 -3.42
C PRO A 146 -7.75 -22.90 -3.53
N THR A 147 -8.21 -23.78 -4.41
CA THR A 147 -7.47 -24.97 -4.85
C THR A 147 -7.06 -24.81 -6.31
N GLY A 148 -6.01 -25.53 -6.75
CA GLY A 148 -5.57 -25.49 -8.14
C GLY A 148 -4.85 -24.19 -8.55
N MET A 149 -4.34 -23.41 -7.61
CA MET A 149 -3.48 -22.29 -7.89
C MET A 149 -2.17 -22.76 -8.54
N LYS A 150 -1.64 -21.96 -9.47
CA LYS A 150 -0.25 -22.14 -9.94
C LYS A 150 0.72 -21.91 -8.79
N PRO A 151 1.91 -22.53 -8.78
CA PRO A 151 2.88 -22.36 -7.69
C PRO A 151 3.20 -20.90 -7.37
N GLU A 152 3.37 -20.06 -8.39
CA GLU A 152 3.66 -18.64 -8.25
C GLU A 152 2.53 -17.87 -7.55
N MET A 153 1.30 -18.19 -7.90
CA MET A 153 0.10 -17.60 -7.31
C MET A 153 -0.07 -18.07 -5.87
N GLU A 154 0.16 -19.35 -5.59
CA GLU A 154 0.05 -19.92 -4.24
C GLU A 154 1.06 -19.30 -3.27
N ILE A 155 2.29 -19.05 -3.73
CA ILE A 155 3.33 -18.35 -2.96
C ILE A 155 2.84 -16.95 -2.55
N ALA A 156 2.31 -16.19 -3.49
CA ALA A 156 1.78 -14.85 -3.23
C ALA A 156 0.52 -14.89 -2.35
N TYR A 157 -0.39 -15.85 -2.62
CA TYR A 157 -1.58 -16.06 -1.79
C TYR A 157 -1.20 -16.28 -0.34
N ASN A 158 -0.25 -17.18 -0.04
CA ASN A 158 0.15 -17.49 1.33
C ASN A 158 0.72 -16.26 2.06
N LEU A 159 1.56 -15.47 1.39
CA LEU A 159 2.11 -14.23 1.98
C LEU A 159 1.00 -13.25 2.36
N ILE A 160 0.10 -12.99 1.42
CA ILE A 160 -0.95 -11.98 1.61
C ILE A 160 -2.02 -12.48 2.57
N ASP A 161 -2.37 -13.75 2.54
CA ASP A 161 -3.32 -14.36 3.49
C ASP A 161 -2.78 -14.26 4.93
N GLU A 162 -1.54 -14.70 5.19
CA GLU A 162 -0.93 -14.57 6.51
C GLU A 162 -0.89 -13.10 6.96
N LEU A 163 -0.45 -12.20 6.08
CA LEU A 163 -0.29 -10.78 6.43
C LEU A 163 -1.63 -10.11 6.73
N LEU A 164 -2.67 -10.35 5.93
CA LEU A 164 -3.99 -9.75 6.13
C LEU A 164 -4.76 -10.37 7.30
N THR A 165 -4.59 -11.66 7.56
CA THR A 165 -5.37 -12.36 8.60
C THR A 165 -4.70 -12.38 9.96
N THR A 166 -3.36 -12.40 10.02
CA THR A 166 -2.60 -12.47 11.28
C THR A 166 -1.77 -11.22 11.56
N HIS A 167 -1.61 -10.34 10.56
CA HIS A 167 -0.69 -9.19 10.55
C HIS A 167 0.79 -9.59 10.73
N GLN A 168 1.11 -10.85 10.51
CA GLN A 168 2.44 -11.41 10.60
C GLN A 168 2.71 -12.30 9.38
N VAL A 169 3.98 -12.59 9.16
CA VAL A 169 4.44 -13.52 8.12
C VAL A 169 5.36 -14.54 8.77
N THR A 170 5.12 -15.83 8.54
CA THR A 170 6.00 -16.91 9.04
C THR A 170 7.35 -16.90 8.33
N ASP A 171 8.39 -17.47 8.97
CA ASP A 171 9.72 -17.59 8.35
C ASP A 171 9.67 -18.47 7.08
N ALA A 172 8.85 -19.49 7.08
CA ALA A 172 8.67 -20.37 5.94
C ALA A 172 8.09 -19.64 4.73
N THR A 173 7.03 -18.86 4.95
CA THR A 173 6.38 -18.06 3.91
C THR A 173 7.31 -16.97 3.39
N PHE A 174 7.96 -16.21 4.27
CA PHE A 174 8.93 -15.19 3.87
C PHE A 174 10.06 -15.80 3.02
N LYS A 175 10.64 -16.91 3.49
CA LYS A 175 11.71 -17.61 2.76
C LYS A 175 11.25 -18.06 1.38
N THR A 176 10.07 -18.64 1.27
CA THR A 176 9.53 -19.13 -0.01
C THR A 176 9.36 -18.00 -1.03
N VAL A 177 8.81 -16.86 -0.60
CA VAL A 177 8.68 -15.68 -1.46
C VAL A 177 10.05 -15.13 -1.85
N LYS A 178 10.96 -14.98 -0.89
CA LYS A 178 12.31 -14.47 -1.11
C LYS A 178 13.10 -15.37 -2.07
N ASP A 179 13.02 -16.68 -1.93
CA ASP A 179 13.72 -17.63 -2.80
C ASP A 179 13.21 -17.56 -4.25
N LYS A 180 11.93 -17.29 -4.44
CA LYS A 180 11.32 -17.22 -5.79
C LYS A 180 11.45 -15.85 -6.44
N TYR A 181 11.23 -14.76 -5.68
CA TYR A 181 11.09 -13.40 -6.21
C TYR A 181 12.13 -12.41 -5.68
N GLY A 182 13.04 -12.86 -4.81
CA GLY A 182 14.00 -11.97 -4.14
C GLY A 182 13.37 -11.03 -3.12
N GLU A 183 14.19 -10.20 -2.49
CA GLU A 183 13.72 -9.21 -1.51
C GLU A 183 12.84 -8.14 -2.15
N ARG A 184 13.11 -7.78 -3.41
CA ARG A 184 12.26 -6.86 -4.18
C ARG A 184 10.85 -7.42 -4.33
N GLY A 185 10.70 -8.69 -4.71
CA GLY A 185 9.38 -9.30 -4.87
C GLY A 185 8.57 -9.35 -3.56
N VAL A 186 9.24 -9.50 -2.41
CA VAL A 186 8.55 -9.37 -1.11
C VAL A 186 8.04 -7.95 -0.91
N PHE A 187 8.86 -6.92 -1.16
CA PHE A 187 8.43 -5.52 -1.11
C PHE A 187 7.26 -5.25 -2.07
N ASP A 188 7.37 -5.69 -3.32
CA ASP A 188 6.35 -5.48 -4.35
C ASP A 188 4.99 -6.08 -3.94
N MET A 189 4.96 -7.31 -3.44
CA MET A 189 3.71 -7.97 -3.02
C MET A 189 3.07 -7.28 -1.82
N VAL A 190 3.86 -6.93 -0.81
CA VAL A 190 3.37 -6.25 0.40
C VAL A 190 2.95 -4.83 0.09
N GLY A 191 3.74 -4.09 -0.69
CA GLY A 191 3.44 -2.74 -1.14
C GLY A 191 2.18 -2.68 -2.00
N LEU A 192 2.00 -3.65 -2.90
CA LEU A 192 0.79 -3.78 -3.73
C LEU A 192 -0.46 -3.99 -2.86
N SER A 193 -0.43 -4.94 -1.93
CA SER A 193 -1.55 -5.17 -1.00
C SER A 193 -1.79 -3.94 -0.12
N GLY A 194 -0.75 -3.32 0.41
CA GLY A 194 -0.88 -2.11 1.20
C GLY A 194 -1.51 -0.94 0.43
N TRP A 195 -1.07 -0.72 -0.82
CA TRP A 195 -1.68 0.28 -1.71
C TRP A 195 -3.18 0.02 -1.93
N TYR A 196 -3.56 -1.22 -2.24
CA TYR A 196 -4.97 -1.56 -2.44
C TYR A 196 -5.79 -1.54 -1.16
N GLY A 197 -5.17 -1.60 0.01
CA GLY A 197 -5.79 -1.27 1.28
C GLY A 197 -6.14 0.21 1.40
N LEU A 198 -5.23 1.13 1.02
CA LEU A 198 -5.50 2.56 0.94
C LEU A 198 -6.60 2.89 -0.08
N VAL A 199 -6.54 2.27 -1.26
CA VAL A 199 -7.60 2.37 -2.29
C VAL A 199 -8.95 1.94 -1.73
N SER A 200 -9.00 0.78 -1.09
CA SER A 200 -10.23 0.25 -0.47
C SER A 200 -10.80 1.19 0.58
N MET A 201 -9.93 1.78 1.42
CA MET A 201 -10.36 2.78 2.42
C MET A 201 -10.96 4.01 1.74
N SER A 202 -10.29 4.54 0.73
CA SER A 202 -10.78 5.71 -0.02
C SER A 202 -12.16 5.45 -0.64
N LEU A 203 -12.32 4.33 -1.31
CA LEU A 203 -13.56 3.95 -2.00
C LEU A 203 -14.71 3.68 -1.02
N ASN A 204 -14.44 2.96 0.07
CA ASN A 204 -15.46 2.63 1.05
C ASN A 204 -15.89 3.86 1.86
N VAL A 205 -14.95 4.76 2.22
CA VAL A 205 -15.29 6.02 2.89
C VAL A 205 -16.10 6.93 1.97
N ASP A 206 -15.77 7.00 0.68
CA ASP A 206 -16.58 7.76 -0.30
C ASP A 206 -17.93 7.10 -0.60
N ARG A 207 -18.11 5.80 -0.33
CA ARG A 207 -19.20 4.98 -0.86
C ARG A 207 -19.23 5.02 -2.39
N TYR A 208 -18.03 4.87 -2.97
CA TYR A 208 -17.84 5.02 -4.40
C TYR A 208 -18.87 4.17 -5.19
N PRO A 209 -19.59 4.77 -6.14
CA PRO A 209 -20.71 4.10 -6.80
C PRO A 209 -20.25 2.95 -7.68
N MET A 210 -21.06 1.89 -7.71
CA MET A 210 -20.91 0.81 -8.68
C MET A 210 -21.27 1.32 -10.08
N PRO A 211 -20.72 0.70 -11.15
CA PRO A 211 -21.14 1.02 -12.50
C PRO A 211 -22.66 0.83 -12.68
N PRO A 212 -23.33 1.64 -13.52
CA PRO A 212 -24.76 1.54 -13.72
C PRO A 212 -25.18 0.10 -14.10
N GLY A 213 -26.18 -0.43 -13.41
CA GLY A 213 -26.70 -1.78 -13.65
C GLY A 213 -25.87 -2.94 -13.07
N VAL A 214 -24.75 -2.64 -12.42
CA VAL A 214 -23.89 -3.64 -11.77
C VAL A 214 -24.16 -3.65 -10.26
N PRO A 215 -24.79 -4.72 -9.70
CA PRO A 215 -25.00 -4.82 -8.27
C PRO A 215 -23.69 -5.12 -7.54
N PRO A 216 -23.61 -4.82 -6.22
CA PRO A 216 -22.53 -5.29 -5.37
C PRO A 216 -22.40 -6.82 -5.41
N ASP A 217 -21.20 -7.33 -5.65
CA ASP A 217 -20.94 -8.76 -5.88
C ASP A 217 -20.45 -9.50 -4.63
N LEU A 218 -19.73 -8.80 -3.73
CA LEU A 218 -19.26 -9.36 -2.48
C LEU A 218 -20.41 -9.51 -1.48
N LYS A 219 -20.78 -10.75 -1.20
CA LYS A 219 -21.74 -11.06 -0.13
C LYS A 219 -21.04 -11.04 1.24
N PRO A 220 -21.78 -10.81 2.34
CA PRO A 220 -21.26 -11.06 3.68
C PRO A 220 -20.70 -12.47 3.78
N LEU A 221 -19.56 -12.62 4.46
CA LEU A 221 -18.99 -13.94 4.70
C LEU A 221 -19.74 -14.63 5.84
N GLU A 222 -19.97 -15.95 5.72
CA GLU A 222 -20.49 -16.77 6.81
C GLU A 222 -19.54 -16.73 8.01
N ASN A 223 -18.23 -16.80 7.74
CA ASN A 223 -17.18 -16.62 8.72
C ASN A 223 -16.39 -15.37 8.33
N PRO A 224 -16.66 -14.22 8.95
CA PRO A 224 -15.94 -12.98 8.63
C PRO A 224 -14.44 -13.16 8.76
N LEU A 225 -13.69 -12.61 7.79
CA LEU A 225 -12.24 -12.56 7.90
C LEU A 225 -11.85 -11.80 9.17
N PRO A 226 -10.81 -12.21 9.88
CA PRO A 226 -10.34 -11.54 11.08
C PRO A 226 -10.17 -10.03 10.84
N VAL A 227 -10.66 -9.23 11.76
CA VAL A 227 -10.59 -7.76 11.71
C VAL A 227 -9.57 -7.26 12.72
N VAL A 228 -8.76 -8.13 13.26
CA VAL A 228 -7.91 -7.81 14.40
C VAL A 228 -6.48 -8.12 14.06
N GLY A 229 -5.65 -7.13 14.24
CA GLY A 229 -4.21 -7.29 14.22
C GLY A 229 -3.75 -8.07 15.44
N MET A 230 -3.47 -9.30 15.23
CA MET A 230 -3.28 -10.29 16.26
C MET A 230 -1.84 -10.69 16.45
N GLY A 231 -1.01 -10.33 15.48
CA GLY A 231 0.39 -10.64 15.54
C GLY A 231 1.19 -9.54 16.21
N PHE A 232 2.32 -9.90 16.74
CA PHE A 232 3.37 -8.99 17.10
C PHE A 232 4.55 -9.31 16.21
N ALA A 233 5.10 -8.30 15.53
CA ALA A 233 6.48 -8.39 15.14
C ALA A 233 7.29 -8.54 16.41
N THR A 234 7.47 -9.75 16.89
CA THR A 234 8.35 -9.99 18.01
C THR A 234 9.77 -9.76 17.49
N PRO A 235 10.52 -8.82 18.03
CA PRO A 235 11.93 -8.72 17.71
C PRO A 235 12.55 -10.08 17.96
N VAL A 236 13.21 -10.64 16.96
CA VAL A 236 13.92 -11.89 17.12
C VAL A 236 15.09 -11.64 18.06
N PRO A 237 15.27 -12.42 19.11
CA PRO A 237 16.48 -12.35 19.91
C PRO A 237 17.70 -12.47 19.00
N GLY A 238 18.59 -11.51 19.03
CA GLY A 238 19.76 -11.45 18.13
C GLY A 238 19.50 -10.79 16.78
N ALA A 239 18.34 -10.15 16.58
CA ALA A 239 18.09 -9.30 15.41
C ALA A 239 19.20 -8.27 15.23
N ILE A 240 19.62 -8.13 13.98
CA ILE A 240 20.88 -7.49 13.59
C ILE A 240 20.95 -6.05 14.04
N SER A 241 22.07 -5.73 14.65
CA SER A 241 22.48 -4.36 14.90
C SER A 241 22.46 -3.53 13.63
N PRO A 242 22.06 -2.26 13.71
CA PRO A 242 22.08 -1.35 12.57
C PRO A 242 23.44 -1.38 11.88
N ALA A 243 23.47 -1.52 10.56
CA ALA A 243 24.68 -1.29 9.79
C ALA A 243 24.87 0.21 9.61
N GLU A 244 26.05 0.72 9.90
CA GLU A 244 26.43 2.08 9.53
C GLU A 244 26.62 2.15 8.01
N VAL A 245 26.00 3.14 7.38
CA VAL A 245 26.11 3.37 5.95
C VAL A 245 26.57 4.80 5.71
N LYS A 246 27.66 4.97 4.97
CA LYS A 246 28.17 6.30 4.59
C LYS A 246 27.60 6.66 3.22
N SER A 247 26.99 7.84 3.11
CA SER A 247 26.53 8.34 1.83
C SER A 247 27.69 8.80 0.93
N ALA A 248 27.51 8.73 -0.40
CA ALA A 248 28.48 9.22 -1.37
C ALA A 248 28.76 10.73 -1.24
N ALA A 249 27.80 11.49 -0.73
CA ALA A 249 27.97 12.91 -0.43
C ALA A 249 28.95 13.17 0.74
N GLY A 250 29.56 12.13 1.30
CA GLY A 250 30.67 12.20 2.25
C GLY A 250 30.33 12.78 3.63
N ALA A 251 29.06 13.05 3.91
CA ALA A 251 28.75 13.97 4.98
C ALA A 251 27.92 13.38 6.13
N LYS A 252 27.19 12.30 5.97
CA LYS A 252 26.35 11.77 7.06
C LYS A 252 26.39 10.25 7.14
N GLU A 253 26.79 9.76 8.30
CA GLU A 253 26.57 8.37 8.67
C GLU A 253 25.09 8.17 8.95
N PHE A 254 24.51 7.11 8.43
CA PHE A 254 23.13 6.75 8.69
C PHE A 254 23.03 5.27 9.06
N THR A 255 21.95 4.94 9.74
CA THR A 255 21.76 3.61 10.30
C THR A 255 20.52 2.98 9.68
N MET A 256 20.67 1.81 9.07
CA MET A 256 19.56 0.96 8.66
C MET A 256 19.29 -0.12 9.69
N ARG A 257 18.02 -0.48 9.84
CA ARG A 257 17.57 -1.56 10.71
C ARG A 257 16.83 -2.61 9.89
N GLY A 258 16.96 -3.86 10.27
CA GLY A 258 16.23 -4.95 9.66
C GLY A 258 16.55 -6.28 10.33
N ASP A 259 15.67 -7.25 10.20
CA ASP A 259 15.88 -8.64 10.61
C ASP A 259 15.96 -9.55 9.39
N ARG A 260 14.85 -9.72 8.69
CA ARG A 260 14.76 -10.54 7.47
C ARG A 260 15.37 -9.86 6.25
N PHE A 261 15.18 -8.54 6.15
CA PHE A 261 15.88 -7.69 5.19
C PHE A 261 17.18 -7.21 5.83
N LYS A 262 18.26 -7.93 5.56
CA LYS A 262 19.56 -7.58 6.13
C LYS A 262 19.97 -6.17 5.69
N PRO A 263 20.36 -5.27 6.62
CA PRO A 263 20.81 -3.94 6.26
C PRO A 263 21.92 -3.97 5.21
N LEU A 264 21.76 -3.20 4.14
CA LEU A 264 22.79 -3.04 3.12
C LEU A 264 23.80 -1.98 3.56
N THR A 265 25.08 -2.25 3.35
CA THR A 265 26.09 -1.20 3.36
C THR A 265 25.99 -0.38 2.08
N TYR A 266 26.46 0.86 2.09
CA TYR A 266 26.40 1.72 0.90
C TYR A 266 27.09 1.09 -0.32
N ASP A 267 28.23 0.38 -0.10
CA ASP A 267 28.97 -0.28 -1.17
C ASP A 267 28.24 -1.48 -1.79
N GLN A 268 27.33 -2.11 -1.04
CA GLN A 268 26.50 -3.21 -1.53
C GLN A 268 25.31 -2.74 -2.34
N MET A 269 25.01 -1.44 -2.36
CA MET A 269 23.87 -0.88 -3.06
C MET A 269 24.13 -0.70 -4.55
N THR A 270 23.06 -0.90 -5.35
CA THR A 270 23.06 -0.51 -6.76
C THR A 270 23.10 1.01 -6.91
N PRO A 271 23.41 1.55 -8.11
CA PRO A 271 23.38 3.01 -8.33
C PRO A 271 22.05 3.65 -7.97
N GLU A 272 20.92 2.99 -8.27
CA GLU A 272 19.57 3.47 -7.98
C GLU A 272 19.30 3.49 -6.47
N GLN A 273 19.71 2.43 -5.77
CA GLN A 273 19.63 2.35 -4.29
C GLN A 273 20.48 3.43 -3.62
N LYS A 274 21.70 3.68 -4.12
CA LYS A 274 22.55 4.77 -3.63
C LYS A 274 21.89 6.12 -3.82
N LYS A 275 21.34 6.38 -5.02
CA LYS A 275 20.62 7.63 -5.31
C LYS A 275 19.46 7.86 -4.33
N MET A 276 18.61 6.83 -4.13
CA MET A 276 17.49 6.89 -3.17
C MET A 276 18.00 7.15 -1.75
N THR A 277 19.07 6.49 -1.35
CA THR A 277 19.68 6.63 -0.03
C THR A 277 20.24 8.04 0.19
N ASP A 278 20.92 8.61 -0.80
CA ASP A 278 21.46 9.98 -0.74
C ASP A 278 20.33 11.02 -0.60
N ILE A 279 19.20 10.83 -1.31
CA ILE A 279 18.01 11.66 -1.16
C ILE A 279 17.48 11.54 0.28
N ALA A 280 17.29 10.33 0.79
CA ALA A 280 16.77 10.12 2.13
C ALA A 280 17.66 10.74 3.22
N VAL A 281 18.98 10.60 3.10
CA VAL A 281 19.94 11.19 4.07
C VAL A 281 19.91 12.72 4.01
N SER A 282 19.74 13.32 2.84
CA SER A 282 19.64 14.77 2.70
C SER A 282 18.36 15.37 3.28
N GLN A 283 17.29 14.57 3.37
CA GLN A 283 15.97 14.99 3.87
C GLN A 283 15.78 14.58 5.33
N ARG A 284 15.10 13.44 5.59
CA ARG A 284 14.67 13.01 6.93
C ARG A 284 15.42 11.81 7.49
N GLY A 285 16.39 11.28 6.73
CA GLY A 285 17.17 10.11 7.12
C GLY A 285 16.51 8.78 6.72
N THR A 286 17.15 7.69 7.14
CA THR A 286 16.85 6.31 6.74
C THR A 286 16.12 5.50 7.81
N GLY A 287 15.32 6.16 8.63
CA GLY A 287 14.55 5.50 9.70
C GLY A 287 13.38 4.67 9.20
N GLY A 288 12.76 3.92 10.12
CA GLY A 288 11.55 3.15 9.83
C GLY A 288 11.75 2.05 8.79
N SER A 289 10.87 2.00 7.81
CA SER A 289 10.86 0.98 6.74
C SER A 289 11.89 1.20 5.64
N PHE A 290 12.76 2.22 5.73
CA PHE A 290 13.66 2.59 4.62
C PHE A 290 14.53 1.43 4.12
N ASN A 291 15.08 0.61 5.03
CA ASN A 291 15.86 -0.58 4.65
C ASN A 291 15.06 -1.57 3.78
N ILE A 292 13.74 -1.60 3.93
CA ILE A 292 12.86 -2.43 3.12
C ILE A 292 12.55 -1.72 1.81
N ASN A 293 12.24 -0.42 1.85
CA ASN A 293 11.87 0.39 0.70
C ASN A 293 12.98 0.42 -0.36
N VAL A 294 14.24 0.45 0.06
CA VAL A 294 15.40 0.49 -0.85
C VAL A 294 15.57 -0.79 -1.69
N ARG A 295 14.80 -1.86 -1.41
CA ARG A 295 14.80 -3.10 -2.23
C ARG A 295 14.12 -2.91 -3.59
N ASP A 296 13.19 -1.97 -3.70
CA ASP A 296 12.67 -1.47 -4.97
C ASP A 296 12.81 0.07 -5.00
N PRO A 297 13.89 0.60 -5.57
CA PRO A 297 14.14 2.04 -5.59
C PRO A 297 13.06 2.86 -6.31
N ASP A 298 12.33 2.29 -7.28
CA ASP A 298 11.22 2.98 -7.96
C ASP A 298 10.03 3.14 -7.01
N GLY A 299 9.41 2.04 -6.60
CA GLY A 299 8.27 2.09 -5.67
C GLY A 299 8.64 2.65 -4.30
N GLY A 300 9.83 2.29 -3.81
CA GLY A 300 10.32 2.73 -2.52
C GLY A 300 10.56 4.24 -2.42
N GLN A 301 11.00 4.90 -3.50
CA GLN A 301 11.15 6.36 -3.53
C GLN A 301 9.78 7.04 -3.41
N TRP A 302 8.78 6.61 -4.18
CA TRP A 302 7.43 7.17 -4.08
C TRP A 302 6.81 6.98 -2.69
N LEU A 303 7.04 5.81 -2.09
CA LEU A 303 6.59 5.54 -0.72
C LEU A 303 7.32 6.43 0.29
N PHE A 304 8.61 6.70 0.10
CA PHE A 304 9.39 7.58 0.94
C PHE A 304 8.88 9.03 0.84
N ASP A 305 8.67 9.54 -0.38
CA ASP A 305 8.20 10.91 -0.62
C ASP A 305 6.76 11.11 -0.10
N MET A 306 5.89 10.12 -0.30
CA MET A 306 4.55 10.10 0.30
C MET A 306 4.63 10.18 1.81
N GLY A 307 5.56 9.43 2.44
CA GLY A 307 5.78 9.46 3.88
C GLY A 307 6.27 10.80 4.41
N ASP A 308 7.13 11.47 3.67
CA ASP A 308 7.56 12.82 4.00
C ASP A 308 6.37 13.78 4.01
N ARG A 309 5.57 13.73 2.96
CA ARG A 309 4.36 14.56 2.85
C ARG A 309 3.36 14.28 3.97
N VAL A 310 3.05 13.00 4.24
CA VAL A 310 2.15 12.58 5.31
C VAL A 310 2.63 13.07 6.68
N ARG A 311 3.92 12.98 6.94
CA ARG A 311 4.47 13.32 8.25
C ARG A 311 4.52 14.81 8.52
N PHE A 312 4.92 15.62 7.52
CA PHE A 312 5.32 17.02 7.75
C PHE A 312 4.43 18.06 7.06
N HIS A 313 3.56 17.66 6.13
CA HIS A 313 2.89 18.59 5.23
C HIS A 313 1.37 18.37 5.09
N MET A 314 0.76 17.63 6.02
CA MET A 314 -0.69 17.48 6.06
C MET A 314 -1.37 18.68 6.71
N THR A 315 -2.65 18.90 6.41
CA THR A 315 -3.43 20.00 6.96
C THR A 315 -4.04 19.70 8.32
N VAL A 316 -4.10 18.42 8.68
CA VAL A 316 -4.63 17.95 9.97
C VAL A 316 -3.66 18.31 11.09
N PRO A 317 -4.14 18.84 12.24
CA PRO A 317 -3.29 19.11 13.39
C PRO A 317 -2.48 17.90 13.83
N ASP A 318 -1.22 18.11 14.24
CA ASP A 318 -0.29 17.03 14.59
C ASP A 318 -0.87 16.06 15.63
N LYS A 319 -1.58 16.55 16.63
CA LYS A 319 -2.25 15.72 17.63
C LYS A 319 -3.22 14.69 17.00
N LEU A 320 -4.02 15.10 16.03
CA LEU A 320 -5.00 14.25 15.37
C LEU A 320 -4.35 13.33 14.34
N LYS A 321 -3.30 13.80 13.68
CA LYS A 321 -2.48 12.99 12.79
C LYS A 321 -1.79 11.87 13.58
N GLU A 322 -1.09 12.19 14.67
CA GLU A 322 -0.43 11.20 15.51
C GLU A 322 -1.42 10.21 16.14
N LEU A 323 -2.63 10.66 16.52
CA LEU A 323 -3.72 9.77 16.96
C LEU A 323 -4.05 8.74 15.86
N THR A 324 -4.20 9.18 14.61
CA THR A 324 -4.45 8.29 13.47
C THR A 324 -3.33 7.27 13.30
N ILE A 325 -2.08 7.71 13.42
CA ILE A 325 -0.90 6.86 13.25
C ILE A 325 -0.84 5.78 14.35
N ILE A 326 -0.99 6.16 15.61
CA ILE A 326 -0.92 5.18 16.71
C ILE A 326 -2.11 4.21 16.71
N LEU A 327 -3.29 4.63 16.26
CA LEU A 327 -4.43 3.74 16.06
C LEU A 327 -4.15 2.71 14.94
N THR A 328 -3.53 3.16 13.85
CA THR A 328 -3.13 2.30 12.74
C THR A 328 -2.03 1.32 13.16
N ALA A 329 -0.97 1.81 13.82
CA ALA A 329 0.10 0.98 14.34
C ALA A 329 -0.42 -0.07 15.35
N ARG A 330 -1.38 0.33 16.20
CA ARG A 330 -2.05 -0.58 17.13
C ARG A 330 -2.86 -1.65 16.42
N TYR A 331 -3.61 -1.28 15.38
CA TYR A 331 -4.38 -2.24 14.58
C TYR A 331 -3.47 -3.29 13.95
N TRP A 332 -2.34 -2.87 13.35
CA TRP A 332 -1.39 -3.77 12.73
C TRP A 332 -0.45 -4.48 13.71
N GLY A 333 -0.45 -4.10 14.99
CA GLY A 333 0.51 -4.61 15.97
C GLY A 333 1.97 -4.26 15.64
N ALA A 334 2.21 -3.16 14.93
CA ALA A 334 3.52 -2.74 14.44
C ALA A 334 4.32 -2.07 15.57
N GLN A 335 5.17 -2.84 16.26
CA GLN A 335 5.88 -2.42 17.47
C GLN A 335 6.81 -1.24 17.24
N PHE A 336 7.58 -1.24 16.15
CA PHE A 336 8.49 -0.14 15.84
C PHE A 336 7.73 1.16 15.60
N GLU A 337 6.67 1.09 14.78
CA GLU A 337 5.83 2.24 14.44
C GLU A 337 5.15 2.80 15.69
N TRP A 338 4.60 1.91 16.50
CA TRP A 338 4.01 2.29 17.78
C TRP A 338 4.98 3.06 18.66
N LEU A 339 6.18 2.51 18.91
CA LEU A 339 7.16 3.12 19.80
C LEU A 339 7.68 4.47 19.29
N ALA A 340 7.79 4.63 17.98
CA ALA A 340 8.18 5.90 17.37
C ALA A 340 7.07 6.95 17.57
N HIS A 341 5.83 6.60 17.26
CA HIS A 341 4.72 7.54 17.18
C HIS A 341 3.98 7.77 18.51
N ARG A 342 4.04 6.84 19.49
CA ARG A 342 3.49 7.11 20.81
C ARG A 342 4.14 8.32 21.50
N ARG A 343 5.44 8.50 21.30
CA ARG A 343 6.18 9.64 21.85
C ARG A 343 5.78 10.93 21.13
N ALA A 344 5.69 10.88 19.79
CA ALA A 344 5.24 12.01 19.00
C ALA A 344 3.79 12.40 19.34
N ALA A 345 2.91 11.44 19.58
CA ALA A 345 1.53 11.67 19.99
C ALA A 345 1.44 12.43 21.33
N VAL A 346 2.26 12.05 22.32
CA VAL A 346 2.34 12.76 23.59
C VAL A 346 2.90 14.17 23.41
N GLN A 347 3.98 14.32 22.62
CA GLN A 347 4.54 15.63 22.31
C GLN A 347 3.57 16.54 21.57
N ALA A 348 2.70 15.96 20.73
CA ALA A 348 1.63 16.69 20.03
C ALA A 348 0.41 17.01 20.89
N GLY A 349 0.38 16.57 22.17
CA GLY A 349 -0.64 16.94 23.14
C GLY A 349 -1.66 15.85 23.49
N LEU A 350 -1.48 14.59 23.06
CA LEU A 350 -2.24 13.48 23.62
C LEU A 350 -1.73 13.14 25.02
N SER A 351 -2.65 12.91 25.99
CA SER A 351 -2.22 12.51 27.31
C SER A 351 -1.67 11.07 27.32
N GLU A 352 -0.71 10.78 28.18
CA GLU A 352 -0.13 9.44 28.40
C GLU A 352 -1.23 8.40 28.69
N ASP A 353 -2.27 8.77 29.48
CA ASP A 353 -3.38 7.86 29.80
C ASP A 353 -4.18 7.45 28.57
N LYS A 354 -4.40 8.37 27.61
CA LYS A 354 -5.07 8.07 26.35
C LYS A 354 -4.22 7.13 25.49
N VAL A 355 -2.93 7.41 25.37
CA VAL A 355 -1.97 6.56 24.62
C VAL A 355 -1.92 5.17 25.27
N LYS A 356 -1.82 5.09 26.60
CA LYS A 356 -1.82 3.82 27.34
C LYS A 356 -3.12 3.04 27.13
N ALA A 357 -4.28 3.71 27.14
CA ALA A 357 -5.58 3.05 26.88
C ALA A 357 -5.60 2.42 25.48
N ILE A 358 -5.09 3.12 24.44
CA ILE A 358 -4.98 2.58 23.10
C ILE A 358 -4.03 1.36 23.05
N ALA A 359 -2.88 1.43 23.72
CA ALA A 359 -1.94 0.31 23.81
C ALA A 359 -2.59 -0.94 24.41
N GLU A 360 -3.39 -0.75 25.43
CA GLU A 360 -4.10 -1.82 26.15
C GLU A 360 -5.37 -2.32 25.44
N GLY A 361 -5.74 -1.73 24.31
CA GLY A 361 -6.95 -2.12 23.55
C GLY A 361 -8.24 -1.56 24.16
N ARG A 362 -8.15 -0.49 24.94
CA ARG A 362 -9.30 0.18 25.57
C ARG A 362 -9.61 1.52 24.90
N ARG A 363 -10.88 1.89 24.91
CA ARG A 363 -11.28 3.25 24.51
C ARG A 363 -10.72 4.26 25.51
N PRO A 364 -10.01 5.31 25.05
CA PRO A 364 -9.56 6.38 25.93
C PRO A 364 -10.73 7.14 26.59
N VAL A 365 -10.55 7.55 27.83
CA VAL A 365 -11.48 8.41 28.54
C VAL A 365 -11.02 9.87 28.42
N GLY A 366 -12.00 10.82 28.40
CA GLY A 366 -11.71 12.25 28.39
C GLY A 366 -11.08 12.75 27.07
N MET A 367 -11.40 12.11 25.94
CA MET A 367 -11.08 12.64 24.61
C MET A 367 -11.82 13.96 24.39
N SER A 368 -11.15 14.94 23.78
CA SER A 368 -11.83 16.14 23.27
C SER A 368 -12.68 15.79 22.06
N GLY A 369 -13.62 16.66 21.66
CA GLY A 369 -14.54 16.36 20.57
C GLY A 369 -13.82 16.07 19.22
N ASP A 370 -12.69 16.73 18.97
CA ASP A 370 -11.85 16.50 17.80
C ASP A 370 -11.13 15.12 17.86
N GLU A 371 -10.58 14.78 19.03
CA GLU A 371 -9.96 13.46 19.25
C GLU A 371 -11.00 12.35 19.13
N GLU A 372 -12.19 12.53 19.68
CA GLU A 372 -13.27 11.55 19.61
C GLU A 372 -13.75 11.32 18.17
N ALA A 373 -13.89 12.37 17.38
CA ALA A 373 -14.30 12.27 15.98
C ALA A 373 -13.27 11.46 15.16
N VAL A 374 -11.97 11.74 15.31
CA VAL A 374 -10.90 11.01 14.62
C VAL A 374 -10.78 9.58 15.14
N TYR A 375 -10.83 9.37 16.46
CA TYR A 375 -10.80 8.03 17.05
C TYR A 375 -11.94 7.16 16.49
N ASN A 376 -13.17 7.67 16.51
CA ASN A 376 -14.33 6.93 16.00
C ASN A 376 -14.18 6.63 14.51
N PHE A 377 -13.73 7.59 13.70
CA PHE A 377 -13.55 7.41 12.27
C PHE A 377 -12.54 6.28 11.94
N ILE A 378 -11.38 6.30 12.57
CA ILE A 378 -10.33 5.32 12.31
C ILE A 378 -10.68 3.94 12.89
N THR A 379 -11.24 3.88 14.10
CA THR A 379 -11.61 2.60 14.72
C THR A 379 -12.83 1.96 14.06
N GLU A 380 -13.83 2.74 13.64
CA GLU A 380 -14.96 2.23 12.87
C GLU A 380 -14.50 1.65 11.55
N TRP A 381 -13.61 2.35 10.81
CA TRP A 381 -13.02 1.84 9.58
C TRP A 381 -12.34 0.47 9.79
N PHE A 382 -11.44 0.36 10.73
CA PHE A 382 -10.75 -0.90 10.99
C PHE A 382 -11.67 -2.02 11.48
N LYS A 383 -12.74 -1.68 12.17
CA LYS A 383 -13.70 -2.64 12.72
C LYS A 383 -14.73 -3.12 11.69
N THR A 384 -15.29 -2.20 10.92
CA THR A 384 -16.43 -2.45 10.02
C THR A 384 -16.06 -2.38 8.55
N ARG A 385 -14.87 -1.83 8.23
CA ARG A 385 -14.40 -1.53 6.87
C ARG A 385 -15.25 -0.51 6.14
N GLN A 386 -16.04 0.23 6.88
CA GLN A 386 -16.91 1.29 6.42
C GLN A 386 -16.82 2.48 7.38
N ALA A 387 -17.30 3.63 6.94
CA ALA A 387 -17.56 4.77 7.79
C ALA A 387 -19.06 5.11 7.72
N SER A 388 -19.74 5.15 8.85
CA SER A 388 -21.14 5.58 8.90
C SER A 388 -21.28 7.06 8.50
N ASP A 389 -22.50 7.48 8.13
CA ASP A 389 -22.75 8.89 7.81
C ASP A 389 -22.49 9.80 9.01
N ALA A 390 -22.84 9.33 10.21
CA ALA A 390 -22.62 10.08 11.45
C ALA A 390 -21.12 10.28 11.72
N THR A 391 -20.33 9.21 11.61
CA THR A 391 -18.86 9.27 11.82
C THR A 391 -18.18 10.11 10.77
N PHE A 392 -18.56 9.95 9.49
CA PHE A 392 -18.01 10.77 8.39
C PHE A 392 -18.35 12.26 8.60
N ALA A 393 -19.60 12.58 8.93
CA ALA A 393 -20.01 13.97 9.18
C ALA A 393 -19.25 14.57 10.38
N ALA A 394 -19.10 13.81 11.48
CA ALA A 394 -18.38 14.26 12.66
C ALA A 394 -16.93 14.61 12.34
N VAL A 395 -16.19 13.70 11.68
CA VAL A 395 -14.78 13.95 11.34
C VAL A 395 -14.65 15.07 10.31
N LYS A 396 -15.53 15.14 9.30
CA LYS A 396 -15.55 16.22 8.30
C LYS A 396 -15.78 17.59 8.93
N ASN A 397 -16.65 17.68 9.95
CA ASN A 397 -16.88 18.93 10.68
C ASN A 397 -15.63 19.41 11.45
N VAL A 398 -14.78 18.48 11.89
CA VAL A 398 -13.55 18.81 12.64
C VAL A 398 -12.41 19.20 11.73
N VAL A 399 -12.13 18.41 10.66
CA VAL A 399 -10.92 18.59 9.84
C VAL A 399 -11.21 19.08 8.40
N GLY A 400 -12.47 19.25 8.03
CA GLY A 400 -12.87 19.57 6.66
C GLY A 400 -12.70 18.41 5.68
N GLU A 401 -13.11 18.61 4.43
CA GLU A 401 -13.06 17.56 3.41
C GLU A 401 -11.63 17.13 3.05
N ARG A 402 -10.71 18.11 2.93
CA ARG A 402 -9.29 17.84 2.72
C ARG A 402 -8.69 17.06 3.89
N GLY A 403 -8.99 17.48 5.13
CA GLY A 403 -8.50 16.80 6.32
C GLY A 403 -8.98 15.36 6.45
N VAL A 404 -10.21 15.04 6.02
CA VAL A 404 -10.66 13.64 5.95
C VAL A 404 -9.78 12.83 5.02
N VAL A 405 -9.42 13.36 3.84
CA VAL A 405 -8.53 12.68 2.90
C VAL A 405 -7.12 12.57 3.46
N ASP A 406 -6.62 13.60 4.15
CA ASP A 406 -5.35 13.55 4.86
C ASP A 406 -5.32 12.41 5.90
N LEU A 407 -6.41 12.20 6.65
CA LEU A 407 -6.52 11.06 7.59
C LEU A 407 -6.56 9.72 6.88
N ILE A 408 -7.31 9.59 5.76
CA ILE A 408 -7.37 8.38 4.93
C ILE A 408 -5.98 8.03 4.42
N VAL A 409 -5.27 8.99 3.84
CA VAL A 409 -3.93 8.77 3.30
C VAL A 409 -2.93 8.48 4.42
N SER A 410 -3.04 9.16 5.57
CA SER A 410 -2.19 8.85 6.74
C SER A 410 -2.41 7.43 7.23
N ALA A 411 -3.66 7.00 7.44
CA ALA A 411 -3.95 5.63 7.85
C ALA A 411 -3.48 4.61 6.80
N GLY A 412 -3.72 4.88 5.51
CA GLY A 412 -3.28 4.01 4.42
C GLY A 412 -1.75 3.91 4.29
N TYR A 413 -1.03 5.03 4.39
CA TYR A 413 0.43 5.03 4.40
C TYR A 413 0.99 4.23 5.59
N TYR A 414 0.50 4.50 6.80
CA TYR A 414 0.96 3.80 8.00
C TYR A 414 0.53 2.33 8.04
N GLN A 415 -0.53 1.96 7.32
CA GLN A 415 -0.84 0.57 7.03
C GLN A 415 0.25 -0.07 6.17
N ILE A 416 0.65 0.56 5.04
CA ILE A 416 1.69 0.04 4.15
C ILE A 416 2.99 -0.18 4.94
N VAL A 417 3.46 0.82 5.66
CA VAL A 417 4.72 0.69 6.42
C VAL A 417 4.63 -0.30 7.56
N SER A 418 3.47 -0.41 8.23
CA SER A 418 3.23 -1.44 9.25
C SER A 418 3.30 -2.85 8.68
N MET A 419 2.69 -3.08 7.51
CA MET A 419 2.75 -4.35 6.80
C MET A 419 4.20 -4.71 6.42
N LEU A 420 4.96 -3.77 5.88
CA LEU A 420 6.38 -3.94 5.55
C LEU A 420 7.22 -4.25 6.80
N MET A 421 7.05 -3.47 7.86
CA MET A 421 7.80 -3.67 9.11
C MET A 421 7.46 -5.00 9.79
N ASN A 422 6.19 -5.42 9.78
CA ASN A 422 5.79 -6.71 10.32
C ASN A 422 6.35 -7.87 9.47
N THR A 423 6.40 -7.70 8.14
CA THR A 423 7.02 -8.68 7.23
C THR A 423 8.51 -8.82 7.49
N ASP A 424 9.23 -7.74 7.77
CA ASP A 424 10.65 -7.76 8.16
C ASP A 424 10.87 -8.21 9.60
N ARG A 425 9.86 -8.10 10.48
CA ARG A 425 10.02 -8.15 11.94
C ARG A 425 10.97 -7.05 12.42
N LEU A 426 10.77 -5.83 11.91
CA LEU A 426 11.70 -4.71 12.14
C LEU A 426 12.02 -4.56 13.63
N PRO A 427 13.30 -4.63 14.04
CA PRO A 427 13.67 -4.54 15.44
C PRO A 427 13.34 -3.17 16.03
N VAL A 428 12.80 -3.15 17.23
CA VAL A 428 12.66 -1.90 18.01
C VAL A 428 14.02 -1.30 18.35
N GLY A 429 14.03 -0.02 18.73
CA GLY A 429 15.28 0.67 19.04
C GLY A 429 16.10 -0.02 20.14
N THR A 430 17.41 0.18 20.13
CA THR A 430 18.31 -0.35 21.17
C THR A 430 17.84 0.04 22.57
N GLY A 431 17.69 -0.92 23.45
CA GLY A 431 17.21 -0.72 24.83
C GLY A 431 15.68 -0.55 24.94
N GLN A 432 14.95 -0.57 23.85
CA GLN A 432 13.49 -0.55 23.87
C GLN A 432 12.93 -1.97 23.90
N GLN A 433 11.74 -2.11 24.49
CA GLN A 433 10.98 -3.36 24.51
C GLN A 433 9.66 -3.17 23.77
N PRO A 434 9.14 -4.22 23.10
CA PRO A 434 7.79 -4.22 22.53
C PRO A 434 6.75 -3.90 23.60
N GLU A 435 5.82 -2.99 23.31
CA GLU A 435 4.79 -2.56 24.28
C GLU A 435 3.41 -3.09 23.94
N LEU A 436 3.12 -3.31 22.65
CA LEU A 436 1.81 -3.77 22.23
C LEU A 436 1.64 -5.25 22.56
N LYS A 437 0.61 -5.56 23.33
CA LYS A 437 0.15 -6.93 23.60
C LYS A 437 -0.91 -7.33 22.58
N TYR A 438 -1.03 -8.63 22.35
CA TYR A 438 -2.08 -9.20 21.55
C TYR A 438 -3.47 -8.71 22.00
N LEU A 439 -4.33 -8.39 21.05
CA LEU A 439 -5.73 -8.07 21.26
C LEU A 439 -6.62 -9.14 20.64
N ALA A 440 -7.49 -9.73 21.45
CA ALA A 440 -8.49 -10.70 20.97
C ALA A 440 -9.65 -10.03 20.21
N LYS A 441 -9.76 -8.71 20.26
CA LYS A 441 -10.80 -7.93 19.58
C LYS A 441 -10.25 -6.60 19.09
N PRO A 442 -10.83 -6.01 18.02
CA PRO A 442 -10.51 -4.66 17.60
C PRO A 442 -10.68 -3.64 18.73
N LEU A 443 -10.06 -2.47 18.57
CA LEU A 443 -10.32 -1.31 19.44
C LEU A 443 -11.83 -1.00 19.45
N PRO A 444 -12.41 -0.75 20.62
CA PRO A 444 -13.83 -0.46 20.79
C PRO A 444 -14.25 0.88 20.20
#